data_8e4a684347ec690f8e32be6a73549319
#
_entry.id   8e4a684347ec690f8e32be6a73549319
#
_cell.length_a   1.000
_cell.length_b   1.000
_cell.length_c   1.000
_cell.angle_alpha   90.00
_cell.angle_beta   90.00
_cell.angle_gamma   90.00
#
_symmetry.space_group_name_H-M   'P 1'
#
loop_
_entity.id
_entity.type
_entity.pdbx_description
1 polymer ?
#
loop_
_entity_poly.entity_id
_entity_poly.type
_entity_poly.pdbx_seq_one_letter_code
_entity_poly.pdbx_strand_id
1 'polypeptide(L)'
;MINYVSTRGMEGSFSAAEAIVKGIADDKGLFVPTKIPALSVSFDELAKMTYQQVAKLVIGSFFSDFTSEEIDYCVDNAYDEKFEVPEIAKITKAGGANFLELYHGKTAAFKDMALSILPYLMTTSMKKLGVDKKVCILTATSGDTGKAALEGFADVENTEIIVFYPKDGVSEVQRRQMVTQEGKNVHVYAIEGNFDDAQTGVKKLFTDNALKEELASKGYVFSSANSINIGRLIPQVAYYVYAYSRLVATGEIKAGDEINITVPTGNFGNILAAYYAMKMGIPVSKFICASNENKVLTDFFASGKYDIKRDFVLTNSPSMDILISSNLERLLYHLSSADELRKLMESLDSKGEYKVSDSIKARLDCFYAGFADMDLTCETIGELYKKESYLVDTHTAVAYAVCEQYKKETGDEKANVIASTASPYKFPRSVASSIGLNPEGMSDFECVNKLKEFTGVRVPKAIDGLESREVKHDKVFAKDKMLDAVEDALCL
;
A
#
# COMPACT_ATOMS: atom_id res chain seq x y z
N MET A 1 27.03 6.28 0.70
CA MET A 1 25.86 6.31 -0.21
C MET A 1 25.21 4.92 -0.13
N ILE A 2 23.87 4.84 -0.12
CA ILE A 2 23.12 3.58 -0.17
C ILE A 2 22.74 3.34 -1.63
N ASN A 3 23.15 2.21 -2.15
CA ASN A 3 22.79 1.76 -3.48
C ASN A 3 21.69 0.72 -3.41
N TYR A 4 21.09 0.40 -4.54
CA TYR A 4 20.02 -0.57 -4.72
C TYR A 4 20.45 -1.69 -5.65
N VAL A 5 20.02 -2.90 -5.35
CA VAL A 5 20.29 -4.10 -6.14
C VAL A 5 19.00 -4.87 -6.41
N SER A 6 19.00 -5.74 -7.43
CA SER A 6 17.89 -6.63 -7.68
C SER A 6 17.85 -7.79 -6.69
N THR A 7 16.66 -8.14 -6.23
CA THR A 7 16.43 -9.33 -5.38
C THR A 7 16.81 -10.64 -6.07
N ARG A 8 16.80 -10.70 -7.42
CA ARG A 8 17.07 -11.91 -8.21
C ARG A 8 18.51 -12.01 -8.72
N GLY A 9 19.36 -11.07 -8.32
CA GLY A 9 20.82 -11.15 -8.55
C GLY A 9 21.30 -10.61 -9.88
N MET A 10 20.49 -9.77 -10.56
CA MET A 10 20.99 -9.01 -11.71
C MET A 10 22.25 -8.22 -11.32
N GLU A 11 23.28 -8.30 -12.13
CA GLU A 11 24.49 -7.52 -11.91
C GLU A 11 24.23 -6.03 -12.03
N GLY A 12 24.90 -5.26 -11.20
CA GLY A 12 24.80 -3.80 -11.17
C GLY A 12 24.36 -3.26 -9.83
N SER A 13 24.61 -1.99 -9.67
CA SER A 13 24.27 -1.22 -8.46
C SER A 13 23.65 0.08 -8.92
N PHE A 14 22.49 0.38 -8.41
CA PHE A 14 21.63 1.49 -8.84
C PHE A 14 21.56 2.54 -7.74
N SER A 15 21.51 3.81 -8.11
CA SER A 15 21.11 4.88 -7.22
C SER A 15 19.62 4.77 -6.84
N ALA A 16 19.17 5.48 -5.80
CA ALA A 16 17.74 5.52 -5.49
C ALA A 16 16.95 6.12 -6.65
N ALA A 17 17.46 7.18 -7.29
CA ALA A 17 16.83 7.81 -8.43
C ALA A 17 16.61 6.82 -9.60
N GLU A 18 17.61 6.02 -9.95
CA GLU A 18 17.48 4.99 -10.98
C GLU A 18 16.46 3.91 -10.61
N ALA A 19 16.50 3.43 -9.36
CA ALA A 19 15.57 2.40 -8.89
C ALA A 19 14.11 2.88 -8.84
N ILE A 20 13.87 4.16 -8.51
CA ILE A 20 12.54 4.77 -8.51
C ILE A 20 12.00 4.90 -9.94
N VAL A 21 12.80 5.39 -10.89
CA VAL A 21 12.38 5.59 -12.28
C VAL A 21 12.14 4.24 -12.97
N LYS A 22 13.03 3.26 -12.78
CA LYS A 22 12.84 1.91 -13.33
C LYS A 22 11.66 1.17 -12.72
N GLY A 23 11.41 1.33 -11.42
CA GLY A 23 10.34 0.68 -10.67
C GLY A 23 10.53 -0.82 -10.44
N ILE A 24 11.09 -1.56 -11.39
CA ILE A 24 11.41 -2.99 -11.34
C ILE A 24 12.71 -3.25 -12.10
N ALA A 25 13.48 -4.24 -11.67
CA ALA A 25 14.73 -4.62 -12.35
C ALA A 25 14.47 -5.43 -13.63
N ASP A 26 15.44 -5.43 -14.57
CA ASP A 26 15.27 -6.06 -15.87
C ASP A 26 15.18 -7.60 -15.79
N ASP A 27 15.71 -8.21 -14.70
CA ASP A 27 15.54 -9.63 -14.36
C ASP A 27 14.20 -9.96 -13.66
N LYS A 28 13.27 -8.99 -13.62
CA LYS A 28 11.98 -9.03 -12.92
C LYS A 28 12.12 -9.07 -11.39
N GLY A 29 13.32 -8.92 -10.83
CA GLY A 29 13.55 -8.76 -9.40
C GLY A 29 13.13 -7.38 -8.90
N LEU A 30 12.94 -7.27 -7.61
CA LEU A 30 12.56 -6.02 -6.95
C LEU A 30 13.80 -5.30 -6.43
N PHE A 31 13.82 -3.97 -6.50
CA PHE A 31 14.93 -3.20 -5.92
C PHE A 31 14.87 -3.22 -4.39
N VAL A 32 16.02 -3.50 -3.78
CA VAL A 32 16.24 -3.44 -2.32
C VAL A 32 17.50 -2.63 -2.02
N PRO A 33 17.55 -1.89 -0.90
CA PRO A 33 18.75 -1.18 -0.50
C PRO A 33 19.85 -2.17 -0.09
N THR A 34 21.10 -1.87 -0.44
CA THR A 34 22.27 -2.69 -0.08
C THR A 34 22.49 -2.77 1.46
N LYS A 35 21.96 -1.79 2.19
CA LYS A 35 21.87 -1.79 3.65
C LYS A 35 20.67 -0.98 4.12
N ILE A 36 20.06 -1.38 5.21
CA ILE A 36 19.02 -0.59 5.89
C ILE A 36 19.75 0.35 6.86
N PRO A 37 19.55 1.68 6.74
CA PRO A 37 20.21 2.65 7.61
C PRO A 37 19.67 2.56 9.04
N ALA A 38 20.52 2.80 10.04
CA ALA A 38 20.07 3.00 11.42
C ALA A 38 19.52 4.42 11.61
N LEU A 39 18.61 4.59 12.55
CA LEU A 39 18.17 5.92 12.98
C LEU A 39 19.36 6.69 13.57
N SER A 40 19.46 7.96 13.20
CA SER A 40 20.56 8.86 13.62
C SER A 40 20.20 9.73 14.83
N VAL A 41 19.00 9.57 15.39
CA VAL A 41 18.47 10.36 16.50
C VAL A 41 17.97 9.44 17.61
N SER A 42 17.92 9.94 18.83
CA SER A 42 17.36 9.23 19.98
C SER A 42 15.82 9.19 19.93
N PHE A 43 15.21 8.27 20.69
CA PHE A 43 13.75 8.20 20.78
C PHE A 43 13.13 9.45 21.42
N ASP A 44 13.84 10.10 22.35
CA ASP A 44 13.41 11.37 22.96
C ASP A 44 13.40 12.53 21.97
N GLU A 45 14.34 12.55 21.03
CA GLU A 45 14.35 13.52 19.92
C GLU A 45 13.23 13.21 18.93
N LEU A 46 13.08 11.94 18.55
CA LEU A 46 11.98 11.47 17.69
C LEU A 46 10.60 11.85 18.25
N ALA A 47 10.41 11.71 19.56
CA ALA A 47 9.15 12.04 20.24
C ALA A 47 8.70 13.50 20.08
N LYS A 48 9.63 14.41 19.74
CA LYS A 48 9.36 15.83 19.51
C LYS A 48 9.12 16.19 18.03
N MET A 49 9.38 15.25 17.11
CA MET A 49 9.29 15.51 15.68
C MET A 49 7.85 15.44 15.17
N THR A 50 7.55 16.29 14.19
CA THR A 50 6.34 16.17 13.38
C THR A 50 6.44 15.01 12.41
N TYR A 51 5.33 14.63 11.78
CA TYR A 51 5.35 13.58 10.76
C TYR A 51 6.32 13.93 9.62
N GLN A 52 6.29 15.17 9.13
CA GLN A 52 7.16 15.62 8.05
C GLN A 52 8.64 15.52 8.43
N GLN A 53 9.01 15.91 9.65
CA GLN A 53 10.39 15.78 10.12
C GLN A 53 10.86 14.32 10.18
N VAL A 54 9.99 13.41 10.66
CA VAL A 54 10.27 11.96 10.65
C VAL A 54 10.38 11.44 9.22
N ALA A 55 9.48 11.86 8.32
CA ALA A 55 9.52 11.46 6.92
C ALA A 55 10.81 11.91 6.22
N LYS A 56 11.26 13.17 6.43
CA LYS A 56 12.53 13.69 5.92
C LYS A 56 13.72 12.88 6.44
N LEU A 57 13.75 12.59 7.73
CA LEU A 57 14.79 11.76 8.36
C LEU A 57 14.86 10.37 7.74
N VAL A 58 13.73 9.68 7.67
CA VAL A 58 13.65 8.29 7.19
C VAL A 58 13.94 8.22 5.70
N ILE A 59 13.22 8.98 4.87
CA ILE A 59 13.35 8.94 3.42
C ILE A 59 14.75 9.39 2.99
N GLY A 60 15.28 10.47 3.56
CA GLY A 60 16.64 10.95 3.27
C GLY A 60 17.72 9.95 3.68
N SER A 61 17.52 9.16 4.74
CA SER A 61 18.45 8.10 5.13
C SER A 61 18.54 6.98 4.09
N PHE A 62 17.45 6.64 3.41
CA PHE A 62 17.42 5.63 2.36
C PHE A 62 17.84 6.19 1.00
N PHE A 63 17.35 7.34 0.62
CA PHE A 63 17.61 7.97 -0.68
C PHE A 63 18.82 8.93 -0.60
N SER A 64 19.96 8.35 -0.27
CA SER A 64 21.21 9.08 0.06
C SER A 64 21.91 9.75 -1.14
N ASP A 65 21.38 9.59 -2.35
CA ASP A 65 21.74 10.32 -3.56
C ASP A 65 20.90 11.59 -3.77
N PHE A 66 19.82 11.77 -2.99
CA PHE A 66 19.06 13.02 -2.95
C PHE A 66 19.72 14.02 -1.99
N THR A 67 19.67 15.31 -2.33
CA THR A 67 20.06 16.36 -1.40
C THR A 67 18.99 16.59 -0.33
N SER A 68 19.34 17.29 0.75
CA SER A 68 18.36 17.64 1.79
C SER A 68 17.21 18.48 1.22
N GLU A 69 17.53 19.43 0.33
CA GLU A 69 16.54 20.31 -0.31
C GLU A 69 15.59 19.51 -1.23
N GLU A 70 16.10 18.49 -1.92
CA GLU A 70 15.28 17.61 -2.75
C GLU A 70 14.33 16.74 -1.90
N ILE A 71 14.80 16.22 -0.77
CA ILE A 71 13.95 15.49 0.18
C ILE A 71 12.92 16.41 0.82
N ASP A 72 13.33 17.62 1.23
CA ASP A 72 12.43 18.63 1.79
C ASP A 72 11.32 18.97 0.80
N TYR A 73 11.68 19.23 -0.46
CA TYR A 73 10.72 19.48 -1.54
C TYR A 73 9.72 18.34 -1.69
N CYS A 74 10.17 17.08 -1.75
CA CYS A 74 9.31 15.94 -1.92
C CYS A 74 8.35 15.74 -0.74
N VAL A 75 8.85 15.87 0.48
CA VAL A 75 8.07 15.66 1.71
C VAL A 75 7.06 16.79 1.94
N ASP A 76 7.48 18.05 1.81
CA ASP A 76 6.62 19.20 2.09
C ASP A 76 5.49 19.33 1.07
N ASN A 77 5.72 18.94 -0.19
CA ASN A 77 4.65 18.89 -1.19
C ASN A 77 3.74 17.65 -1.10
N ALA A 78 4.18 16.61 -0.41
CA ALA A 78 3.38 15.39 -0.25
C ALA A 78 2.48 15.41 0.99
N TYR A 79 3.00 15.87 2.12
CA TYR A 79 2.36 15.76 3.44
C TYR A 79 2.00 17.14 3.99
N ASP A 80 1.01 17.75 3.40
CA ASP A 80 0.50 19.09 3.70
C ASP A 80 -1.00 19.05 4.06
N GLU A 81 -1.71 20.14 3.83
CA GLU A 81 -3.17 20.27 4.02
C GLU A 81 -4.04 19.33 3.18
N LYS A 82 -3.45 18.52 2.29
CA LYS A 82 -4.14 17.42 1.59
C LYS A 82 -4.60 16.34 2.56
N PHE A 83 -3.98 16.24 3.73
CA PHE A 83 -4.41 15.36 4.81
C PHE A 83 -5.38 16.11 5.74
N GLU A 84 -6.45 15.45 6.13
CA GLU A 84 -7.53 16.06 6.92
C GLU A 84 -7.17 16.28 8.39
N VAL A 85 -6.06 15.71 8.85
CA VAL A 85 -5.56 15.84 10.22
C VAL A 85 -4.10 16.30 10.20
N PRO A 86 -3.72 17.23 11.10
CA PRO A 86 -2.37 17.80 11.11
C PRO A 86 -1.28 16.79 11.48
N GLU A 87 -1.63 15.71 12.16
CA GLU A 87 -0.72 14.61 12.50
C GLU A 87 -0.36 13.74 11.30
N ILE A 88 -1.05 13.87 10.15
CA ILE A 88 -0.93 13.04 8.95
C ILE A 88 -1.27 11.57 9.20
N ALA A 89 -0.61 10.93 10.18
CA ALA A 89 -0.81 9.56 10.63
C ALA A 89 -1.20 9.56 12.12
N LYS A 90 -2.46 9.86 12.39
CA LYS A 90 -3.01 9.94 13.75
C LYS A 90 -3.05 8.58 14.42
N ILE A 91 -2.83 8.54 15.75
CA ILE A 91 -3.04 7.35 16.55
C ILE A 91 -4.30 7.54 17.42
N THR A 92 -5.20 6.56 17.34
CA THR A 92 -6.40 6.50 18.18
C THR A 92 -6.38 5.22 19.01
N LYS A 93 -6.56 5.35 20.34
CA LYS A 93 -6.61 4.20 21.27
C LYS A 93 -8.04 3.71 21.38
N ALA A 94 -8.26 2.44 21.10
CA ALA A 94 -9.55 1.76 21.27
C ALA A 94 -9.32 0.25 21.45
N GLY A 95 -10.23 -0.45 22.13
CA GLY A 95 -10.18 -1.91 22.29
C GLY A 95 -8.84 -2.46 22.81
N GLY A 96 -8.11 -1.68 23.64
CA GLY A 96 -6.80 -2.09 24.13
C GLY A 96 -5.68 -2.13 23.08
N ALA A 97 -5.85 -1.46 21.94
CA ALA A 97 -4.85 -1.32 20.87
C ALA A 97 -4.70 0.13 20.42
N ASN A 98 -3.62 0.43 19.71
CA ASN A 98 -3.32 1.75 19.16
C ASN A 98 -3.50 1.69 17.63
N PHE A 99 -4.59 2.25 17.13
CA PHE A 99 -4.89 2.29 15.69
C PHE A 99 -4.12 3.44 15.03
N LEU A 100 -3.18 3.10 14.16
CA LEU A 100 -2.47 4.04 13.32
C LEU A 100 -3.33 4.34 12.09
N GLU A 101 -4.05 5.45 12.12
CA GLU A 101 -5.01 5.87 11.08
C GLU A 101 -4.27 6.45 9.88
N LEU A 102 -4.16 5.67 8.81
CA LEU A 102 -3.41 6.01 7.59
C LEU A 102 -4.30 6.50 6.45
N TYR A 103 -5.57 6.80 6.74
CA TYR A 103 -6.60 7.07 5.73
C TYR A 103 -7.11 8.52 5.70
N HIS A 104 -6.37 9.44 6.28
CA HIS A 104 -6.76 10.86 6.32
C HIS A 104 -6.37 11.65 5.07
N GLY A 105 -5.78 10.99 4.06
CA GLY A 105 -5.44 11.60 2.77
C GLY A 105 -6.61 11.70 1.81
N LYS A 106 -6.32 12.20 0.61
CA LYS A 106 -7.31 12.53 -0.44
C LYS A 106 -8.11 11.35 -0.99
N THR A 107 -7.75 10.10 -0.70
CA THR A 107 -8.48 8.93 -1.19
C THR A 107 -9.11 8.08 -0.09
N ALA A 108 -8.92 8.50 1.16
CA ALA A 108 -9.38 7.80 2.35
C ALA A 108 -8.84 6.36 2.47
N ALA A 109 -7.58 6.14 2.05
CA ALA A 109 -6.85 4.88 2.14
C ALA A 109 -5.34 5.12 2.38
N PHE A 110 -4.66 4.17 3.07
CA PHE A 110 -3.23 4.26 3.40
C PHE A 110 -2.30 4.45 2.20
N LYS A 111 -2.78 4.12 1.02
CA LYS A 111 -2.02 4.25 -0.23
C LYS A 111 -1.61 5.69 -0.51
N ASP A 112 -2.34 6.66 0.04
CA ASP A 112 -2.01 8.09 -0.01
C ASP A 112 -0.65 8.37 0.65
N MET A 113 -0.29 7.63 1.72
CA MET A 113 0.98 7.82 2.43
C MET A 113 2.21 7.62 1.53
N ALA A 114 2.10 6.84 0.47
CA ALA A 114 3.18 6.60 -0.47
C ALA A 114 2.92 7.22 -1.86
N LEU A 115 1.67 7.31 -2.29
CA LEU A 115 1.33 7.82 -3.61
C LEU A 115 1.24 9.34 -3.67
N SER A 116 1.11 10.03 -2.52
CA SER A 116 1.25 11.50 -2.48
C SER A 116 2.70 11.96 -2.69
N ILE A 117 3.69 11.17 -2.30
CA ILE A 117 5.11 11.55 -2.43
C ILE A 117 5.78 10.97 -3.70
N LEU A 118 5.32 9.81 -4.19
CA LEU A 118 5.95 9.14 -5.33
C LEU A 118 6.12 10.03 -6.57
N PRO A 119 5.15 10.87 -6.96
CA PRO A 119 5.32 11.76 -8.12
C PRO A 119 6.48 12.73 -7.96
N TYR A 120 6.66 13.31 -6.79
CA TYR A 120 7.76 14.24 -6.50
C TYR A 120 9.12 13.53 -6.46
N LEU A 121 9.18 12.32 -5.87
CA LEU A 121 10.37 11.47 -5.92
C LEU A 121 10.73 11.09 -7.36
N MET A 122 9.73 10.76 -8.18
CA MET A 122 9.93 10.35 -9.57
C MET A 122 10.42 11.52 -10.44
N THR A 123 9.76 12.67 -10.39
CA THR A 123 10.15 13.85 -11.18
C THR A 123 11.51 14.39 -10.75
N THR A 124 11.82 14.39 -9.46
CA THR A 124 13.16 14.73 -8.95
C THR A 124 14.21 13.73 -9.45
N SER A 125 13.90 12.42 -9.42
CA SER A 125 14.80 11.39 -9.94
C SER A 125 15.08 11.57 -11.43
N MET A 126 14.06 11.84 -12.24
CA MET A 126 14.21 12.08 -13.67
C MET A 126 15.11 13.28 -13.95
N LYS A 127 14.89 14.39 -13.23
CA LYS A 127 15.73 15.59 -13.33
C LYS A 127 17.19 15.29 -12.98
N LYS A 128 17.45 14.50 -11.93
CA LYS A 128 18.81 14.07 -11.54
C LYS A 128 19.48 13.23 -12.60
N LEU A 129 18.73 12.36 -13.27
CA LEU A 129 19.23 11.45 -14.29
C LEU A 129 19.29 12.08 -15.70
N GLY A 130 18.87 13.33 -15.85
CA GLY A 130 18.81 14.01 -17.15
C GLY A 130 17.83 13.35 -18.12
N VAL A 131 16.77 12.71 -17.62
CA VAL A 131 15.72 12.10 -18.44
C VAL A 131 14.76 13.17 -18.91
N ASP A 132 14.89 13.56 -20.18
CA ASP A 132 14.04 14.57 -20.84
C ASP A 132 12.88 13.89 -21.59
N LYS A 133 12.08 13.11 -20.87
CA LYS A 133 10.88 12.42 -21.38
C LYS A 133 9.77 12.51 -20.37
N LYS A 134 8.52 12.49 -20.83
CA LYS A 134 7.36 12.33 -19.96
C LYS A 134 7.26 10.89 -19.47
N VAL A 135 6.98 10.70 -18.18
CA VAL A 135 6.68 9.38 -17.64
C VAL A 135 5.21 9.06 -17.80
N CYS A 136 4.91 8.00 -18.52
CA CYS A 136 3.57 7.45 -18.58
C CYS A 136 3.42 6.31 -17.56
N ILE A 137 2.60 6.55 -16.53
CA ILE A 137 2.28 5.57 -15.49
C ILE A 137 1.10 4.72 -15.96
N LEU A 138 1.32 3.41 -16.08
CA LEU A 138 0.23 2.47 -16.32
C LEU A 138 -0.11 1.71 -15.03
N THR A 139 -1.39 1.63 -14.69
CA THR A 139 -1.85 0.92 -13.50
C THR A 139 -3.14 0.16 -13.78
N ALA A 140 -3.16 -1.14 -13.49
CA ALA A 140 -4.40 -1.90 -13.32
C ALA A 140 -4.78 -1.87 -11.84
N THR A 141 -6.06 -1.68 -11.53
CA THR A 141 -6.53 -1.54 -10.16
C THR A 141 -7.84 -2.26 -9.89
N SER A 142 -8.00 -2.76 -8.68
CA SER A 142 -9.28 -3.18 -8.10
C SER A 142 -9.96 -2.07 -7.27
N GLY A 143 -9.46 -0.80 -7.37
CA GLY A 143 -10.05 0.36 -6.70
C GLY A 143 -9.01 1.31 -6.11
N ASP A 144 -8.61 1.12 -4.86
CA ASP A 144 -7.84 2.09 -4.06
C ASP A 144 -6.48 2.49 -4.65
N THR A 145 -5.72 1.54 -5.21
CA THR A 145 -4.38 1.84 -5.74
C THR A 145 -4.46 2.77 -6.95
N GLY A 146 -5.42 2.50 -7.85
CA GLY A 146 -5.64 3.34 -9.02
C GLY A 146 -6.07 4.74 -8.61
N LYS A 147 -7.06 4.86 -7.72
CA LYS A 147 -7.51 6.17 -7.23
C LYS A 147 -6.39 6.95 -6.56
N ALA A 148 -5.60 6.33 -5.69
CA ALA A 148 -4.51 7.02 -5.01
C ALA A 148 -3.38 7.43 -5.99
N ALA A 149 -3.11 6.63 -7.04
CA ALA A 149 -2.17 7.00 -8.09
C ALA A 149 -2.70 8.17 -8.94
N LEU A 150 -3.97 8.14 -9.34
CA LEU A 150 -4.63 9.24 -10.06
C LEU A 150 -4.51 10.56 -9.27
N GLU A 151 -4.82 10.53 -7.98
CA GLU A 151 -4.77 11.70 -7.11
C GLU A 151 -3.35 12.23 -6.90
N GLY A 152 -2.39 11.31 -6.75
CA GLY A 152 -0.98 11.67 -6.54
C GLY A 152 -0.35 12.30 -7.78
N PHE A 153 -0.63 11.76 -8.97
CA PHE A 153 -0.05 12.23 -10.23
C PHE A 153 -0.87 13.33 -10.94
N ALA A 154 -2.06 13.69 -10.44
CA ALA A 154 -2.89 14.72 -11.04
C ALA A 154 -2.12 16.05 -11.17
N ASP A 155 -2.05 16.59 -12.39
CA ASP A 155 -1.38 17.84 -12.75
C ASP A 155 0.12 17.93 -12.40
N VAL A 156 0.79 16.79 -12.16
CA VAL A 156 2.23 16.74 -11.97
C VAL A 156 2.92 16.84 -13.32
N GLU A 157 3.78 17.85 -13.49
CA GLU A 157 4.51 18.10 -14.74
C GLU A 157 5.32 16.88 -15.21
N ASN A 158 5.41 16.72 -16.52
CA ASN A 158 6.15 15.63 -17.16
C ASN A 158 5.67 14.22 -16.79
N THR A 159 4.43 14.09 -16.38
CA THR A 159 3.78 12.79 -16.11
C THR A 159 2.46 12.67 -16.86
N GLU A 160 2.13 11.44 -17.26
CA GLU A 160 0.80 11.01 -17.70
C GLU A 160 0.41 9.80 -16.87
N ILE A 161 -0.84 9.67 -16.44
CA ILE A 161 -1.30 8.50 -15.71
C ILE A 161 -2.52 7.89 -16.38
N ILE A 162 -2.43 6.59 -16.67
CA ILE A 162 -3.49 5.78 -17.26
C ILE A 162 -3.86 4.68 -16.29
N VAL A 163 -5.10 4.67 -15.84
CA VAL A 163 -5.63 3.66 -14.91
C VAL A 163 -6.69 2.83 -15.61
N PHE A 164 -6.50 1.52 -15.58
CA PHE A 164 -7.45 0.52 -16.04
C PHE A 164 -8.12 -0.15 -14.84
N TYR A 165 -9.45 -0.24 -14.87
CA TYR A 165 -10.21 -0.95 -13.84
C TYR A 165 -11.27 -1.85 -14.48
N PRO A 166 -11.63 -2.98 -13.86
CA PRO A 166 -12.70 -3.84 -14.34
C PRO A 166 -14.05 -3.11 -14.23
N LYS A 167 -14.83 -3.10 -15.31
CA LYS A 167 -16.15 -2.46 -15.37
C LYS A 167 -17.07 -2.91 -14.24
N ASP A 168 -17.04 -4.21 -13.95
CA ASP A 168 -17.81 -4.86 -12.90
C ASP A 168 -16.83 -5.52 -11.90
N GLY A 169 -16.51 -4.87 -10.79
CA GLY A 169 -15.56 -5.46 -9.82
C GLY A 169 -14.92 -4.47 -8.85
N VAL A 170 -15.41 -3.23 -8.83
CA VAL A 170 -15.05 -2.21 -7.84
C VAL A 170 -16.32 -1.71 -7.15
N SER A 171 -16.24 -1.27 -5.89
CA SER A 171 -17.39 -0.66 -5.21
C SER A 171 -17.81 0.63 -5.91
N GLU A 172 -19.09 1.03 -5.77
CA GLU A 172 -19.56 2.27 -6.37
C GLU A 172 -18.81 3.49 -5.85
N VAL A 173 -18.44 3.51 -4.56
CA VAL A 173 -17.61 4.58 -4.00
C VAL A 173 -16.25 4.63 -4.70
N GLN A 174 -15.58 3.49 -4.87
CA GLN A 174 -14.28 3.43 -5.55
C GLN A 174 -14.38 3.80 -7.03
N ARG A 175 -15.42 3.31 -7.72
CA ARG A 175 -15.68 3.67 -9.11
C ARG A 175 -15.86 5.16 -9.25
N ARG A 176 -16.76 5.78 -8.45
CA ARG A 176 -17.02 7.21 -8.48
C ARG A 176 -15.77 8.02 -8.18
N GLN A 177 -14.95 7.62 -7.22
CA GLN A 177 -13.68 8.28 -6.95
C GLN A 177 -12.76 8.34 -8.18
N MET A 178 -12.73 7.28 -9.02
CA MET A 178 -11.90 7.23 -10.22
C MET A 178 -12.51 8.01 -11.38
N VAL A 179 -13.78 7.78 -11.70
CA VAL A 179 -14.42 8.39 -12.91
C VAL A 179 -14.69 9.88 -12.77
N THR A 180 -14.63 10.43 -11.56
CA THR A 180 -14.75 11.87 -11.29
C THR A 180 -13.40 12.55 -11.06
N GLN A 181 -12.28 11.85 -11.26
CA GLN A 181 -10.96 12.40 -11.05
C GLN A 181 -10.69 13.60 -11.95
N GLU A 182 -10.14 14.66 -11.39
CA GLU A 182 -9.68 15.85 -12.10
C GLU A 182 -8.18 15.76 -12.38
N GLY A 183 -7.72 16.47 -13.38
CA GLY A 183 -6.33 16.55 -13.80
C GLY A 183 -6.20 16.48 -15.33
N LYS A 184 -5.29 17.27 -15.90
CA LYS A 184 -5.08 17.35 -17.36
C LYS A 184 -4.33 16.16 -17.93
N ASN A 185 -3.57 15.48 -17.08
CA ASN A 185 -2.69 14.34 -17.40
C ASN A 185 -3.24 13.02 -16.86
N VAL A 186 -4.55 12.96 -16.58
CA VAL A 186 -5.22 11.83 -15.91
C VAL A 186 -6.19 11.15 -16.86
N HIS A 187 -6.02 9.83 -17.03
CA HIS A 187 -6.86 9.02 -17.92
C HIS A 187 -7.36 7.78 -17.18
N VAL A 188 -8.66 7.53 -17.22
CA VAL A 188 -9.30 6.40 -16.54
C VAL A 188 -10.17 5.65 -17.52
N TYR A 189 -9.93 4.35 -17.65
CA TYR A 189 -10.63 3.48 -18.58
C TYR A 189 -11.18 2.24 -17.88
N ALA A 190 -12.46 1.98 -18.10
CA ALA A 190 -13.06 0.71 -17.73
C ALA A 190 -12.68 -0.37 -18.77
N ILE A 191 -12.47 -1.59 -18.30
CA ILE A 191 -12.18 -2.76 -19.16
C ILE A 191 -13.31 -3.76 -19.04
N GLU A 192 -13.81 -4.26 -20.18
CA GLU A 192 -14.70 -5.40 -20.24
C GLU A 192 -13.94 -6.69 -19.90
N GLY A 193 -13.97 -7.07 -18.63
CA GLY A 193 -13.22 -8.18 -18.06
C GLY A 193 -13.10 -8.04 -16.55
N ASN A 194 -12.31 -8.90 -15.95
CA ASN A 194 -12.01 -8.87 -14.52
C ASN A 194 -10.66 -8.16 -14.23
N PHE A 195 -10.27 -8.10 -12.95
CA PHE A 195 -9.02 -7.48 -12.54
C PHE A 195 -7.78 -8.18 -13.14
N ASP A 196 -7.80 -9.51 -13.27
CA ASP A 196 -6.69 -10.26 -13.85
C ASP A 196 -6.51 -9.97 -15.34
N ASP A 197 -7.62 -9.76 -16.07
CA ASP A 197 -7.60 -9.33 -17.47
C ASP A 197 -6.92 -7.95 -17.61
N ALA A 198 -7.31 -6.98 -16.77
CA ALA A 198 -6.70 -5.64 -16.76
C ALA A 198 -5.21 -5.70 -16.39
N GLN A 199 -4.84 -6.50 -15.38
CA GLN A 199 -3.45 -6.66 -14.95
C GLN A 199 -2.60 -7.34 -16.02
N THR A 200 -3.14 -8.35 -16.69
CA THR A 200 -2.47 -9.06 -17.79
C THR A 200 -2.26 -8.14 -18.98
N GLY A 201 -3.26 -7.31 -19.32
CA GLY A 201 -3.15 -6.30 -20.36
C GLY A 201 -2.04 -5.28 -20.08
N VAL A 202 -2.01 -4.72 -18.88
CA VAL A 202 -0.93 -3.80 -18.45
C VAL A 202 0.45 -4.47 -18.54
N LYS A 203 0.59 -5.73 -18.09
CA LYS A 203 1.85 -6.48 -18.21
C LYS A 203 2.29 -6.65 -19.66
N LYS A 204 1.37 -6.94 -20.58
CA LYS A 204 1.65 -7.05 -22.03
C LYS A 204 2.18 -5.73 -22.58
N LEU A 205 1.53 -4.59 -22.28
CA LEU A 205 1.98 -3.27 -22.68
C LEU A 205 3.39 -2.96 -22.15
N PHE A 206 3.68 -3.29 -20.89
CA PHE A 206 5.00 -3.12 -20.29
C PHE A 206 6.09 -4.01 -20.90
N THR A 207 5.74 -5.13 -21.50
CA THR A 207 6.72 -6.08 -22.10
C THR A 207 6.85 -5.93 -23.60
N ASP A 208 6.04 -5.11 -24.25
CA ASP A 208 6.09 -4.83 -25.68
C ASP A 208 7.24 -3.86 -26.01
N ASN A 209 8.31 -4.38 -26.58
CA ASN A 209 9.47 -3.58 -26.92
C ASN A 209 9.21 -2.63 -28.11
N ALA A 210 8.37 -3.02 -29.07
CA ALA A 210 8.01 -2.16 -30.19
C ALA A 210 7.24 -0.93 -29.72
N LEU A 211 6.28 -1.13 -28.81
CA LEU A 211 5.54 -0.05 -28.18
C LEU A 211 6.47 0.88 -27.36
N LYS A 212 7.41 0.31 -26.59
CA LYS A 212 8.39 1.11 -25.83
C LYS A 212 9.25 1.99 -26.73
N GLU A 213 9.72 1.45 -27.86
CA GLU A 213 10.52 2.21 -28.84
C GLU A 213 9.69 3.32 -29.50
N GLU A 214 8.45 3.02 -29.86
CA GLU A 214 7.52 4.00 -30.41
C GLU A 214 7.26 5.14 -29.44
N LEU A 215 6.87 4.84 -28.19
CA LEU A 215 6.66 5.82 -27.14
C LEU A 215 7.93 6.63 -26.85
N ALA A 216 9.09 5.98 -26.83
CA ALA A 216 10.36 6.65 -26.64
C ALA A 216 10.66 7.67 -27.75
N SER A 217 10.27 7.37 -29.00
CA SER A 217 10.41 8.28 -30.16
C SER A 217 9.47 9.48 -30.06
N LYS A 218 8.34 9.33 -29.36
CA LYS A 218 7.34 10.38 -29.10
C LYS A 218 7.56 11.11 -27.76
N GLY A 219 8.69 10.84 -27.10
CA GLY A 219 9.07 11.53 -25.84
C GLY A 219 8.45 10.95 -24.58
N TYR A 220 7.97 9.71 -24.59
CA TYR A 220 7.42 9.03 -23.42
C TYR A 220 8.29 7.86 -22.93
N VAL A 221 8.20 7.54 -21.66
CA VAL A 221 8.74 6.33 -21.04
C VAL A 221 7.74 5.75 -20.06
N PHE A 222 7.53 4.44 -20.12
CA PHE A 222 6.67 3.76 -19.15
C PHE A 222 7.33 3.66 -17.78
N SER A 223 6.53 3.85 -16.74
CA SER A 223 6.87 3.50 -15.36
C SER A 223 5.65 2.97 -14.62
N SER A 224 5.89 2.44 -13.41
CA SER A 224 4.84 1.82 -12.60
C SER A 224 4.73 2.49 -11.24
N ALA A 225 3.49 2.79 -10.85
CA ALA A 225 3.14 3.21 -9.50
C ALA A 225 2.67 2.05 -8.60
N ASN A 226 2.92 0.80 -8.97
CA ASN A 226 2.54 -0.37 -8.18
C ASN A 226 3.38 -0.51 -6.90
N SER A 227 2.92 -1.37 -5.96
CA SER A 227 3.57 -1.58 -4.66
C SER A 227 5.00 -2.13 -4.74
N ILE A 228 5.41 -2.61 -5.93
CA ILE A 228 6.76 -3.10 -6.19
C ILE A 228 7.80 -1.98 -6.35
N ASN A 229 7.38 -0.74 -6.68
CA ASN A 229 8.31 0.38 -6.78
C ASN A 229 8.89 0.72 -5.39
N ILE A 230 10.21 0.84 -5.30
CA ILE A 230 10.90 1.17 -4.04
C ILE A 230 10.51 2.57 -3.51
N GLY A 231 10.17 3.50 -4.39
CA GLY A 231 9.63 4.82 -4.05
C GLY A 231 8.27 4.77 -3.37
N ARG A 232 7.57 3.60 -3.41
CA ARG A 232 6.36 3.35 -2.63
C ARG A 232 6.63 2.65 -1.31
N LEU A 233 7.68 1.84 -1.22
CA LEU A 233 8.00 1.10 -0.01
C LEU A 233 8.61 2.02 1.06
N ILE A 234 9.64 2.78 0.70
CA ILE A 234 10.42 3.57 1.66
C ILE A 234 9.58 4.63 2.40
N PRO A 235 8.69 5.40 1.77
CA PRO A 235 7.85 6.36 2.50
C PRO A 235 6.97 5.71 3.58
N GLN A 236 6.62 4.44 3.42
CA GLN A 236 5.83 3.71 4.41
C GLN A 236 6.60 3.40 5.70
N VAL A 237 7.92 3.37 5.66
CA VAL A 237 8.73 3.19 6.87
C VAL A 237 8.53 4.37 7.84
N ALA A 238 8.34 5.57 7.30
CA ALA A 238 8.21 6.79 8.09
C ALA A 238 7.04 6.75 9.08
N TYR A 239 5.87 6.24 8.69
CA TYR A 239 4.71 6.22 9.59
C TYR A 239 4.86 5.20 10.75
N TYR A 240 5.67 4.15 10.60
CA TYR A 240 5.97 3.24 11.72
C TYR A 240 6.97 3.84 12.69
N VAL A 241 8.00 4.53 12.19
CA VAL A 241 8.93 5.31 13.02
C VAL A 241 8.16 6.41 13.76
N TYR A 242 7.26 7.11 13.07
CA TYR A 242 6.40 8.12 13.68
C TYR A 242 5.45 7.52 14.72
N ALA A 243 4.81 6.37 14.44
CA ALA A 243 3.92 5.72 15.39
C ALA A 243 4.64 5.41 16.71
N TYR A 244 5.84 4.82 16.63
CA TYR A 244 6.66 4.58 17.82
C TYR A 244 6.94 5.89 18.59
N SER A 245 7.32 6.94 17.87
CA SER A 245 7.60 8.25 18.47
C SER A 245 6.38 8.84 19.21
N ARG A 246 5.17 8.63 18.68
CA ARG A 246 3.93 9.11 19.32
C ARG A 246 3.59 8.33 20.58
N LEU A 247 3.79 7.00 20.57
CA LEU A 247 3.59 6.19 21.79
C LEU A 247 4.55 6.64 22.91
N VAL A 248 5.79 6.96 22.62
CA VAL A 248 6.74 7.53 23.58
C VAL A 248 6.29 8.92 24.03
N ALA A 249 5.92 9.79 23.10
CA ALA A 249 5.53 11.18 23.39
C ALA A 249 4.26 11.28 24.25
N THR A 250 3.32 10.34 24.10
CA THR A 250 2.08 10.29 24.89
C THR A 250 2.24 9.55 26.22
N GLY A 251 3.41 8.93 26.47
CA GLY A 251 3.66 8.13 27.68
C GLY A 251 2.95 6.76 27.67
N GLU A 252 2.46 6.31 26.52
CA GLU A 252 1.89 4.96 26.36
C GLU A 252 2.96 3.88 26.55
N ILE A 253 4.18 4.17 26.13
CA ILE A 253 5.38 3.37 26.36
C ILE A 253 6.54 4.26 26.81
N LYS A 254 7.56 3.65 27.40
CA LYS A 254 8.86 4.31 27.63
C LYS A 254 9.76 4.17 26.40
N ALA A 255 10.68 5.10 26.23
CA ALA A 255 11.70 5.02 25.19
C ALA A 255 12.52 3.71 25.36
N GLY A 256 12.54 2.90 24.32
CA GLY A 256 13.20 1.57 24.30
C GLY A 256 12.29 0.39 24.61
N ASP A 257 11.05 0.60 25.07
CA ASP A 257 10.10 -0.51 25.22
C ASP A 257 9.74 -1.13 23.86
N GLU A 258 9.61 -2.46 23.86
CA GLU A 258 9.18 -3.19 22.66
C GLU A 258 7.69 -3.05 22.41
N ILE A 259 7.31 -2.96 21.15
CA ILE A 259 5.92 -2.97 20.68
C ILE A 259 5.65 -4.13 19.73
N ASN A 260 4.37 -4.46 19.56
CA ASN A 260 3.91 -5.31 18.46
C ASN A 260 3.30 -4.44 17.35
N ILE A 261 3.40 -4.89 16.10
CA ILE A 261 2.79 -4.21 14.96
C ILE A 261 1.91 -5.21 14.21
N THR A 262 0.62 -4.89 14.11
CA THR A 262 -0.37 -5.69 13.38
C THR A 262 -0.74 -5.00 12.06
N VAL A 263 -0.71 -5.76 10.97
CA VAL A 263 -0.94 -5.21 9.63
C VAL A 263 -1.92 -6.08 8.84
N PRO A 264 -3.03 -5.50 8.34
CA PRO A 264 -3.85 -6.19 7.35
C PRO A 264 -3.05 -6.32 6.06
N THR A 265 -2.74 -7.55 5.66
CA THR A 265 -1.66 -7.81 4.72
C THR A 265 -2.15 -8.44 3.42
N GLY A 266 -1.95 -7.74 2.30
CA GLY A 266 -2.07 -8.27 0.94
C GLY A 266 -0.69 -8.38 0.29
N ASN A 267 -0.27 -7.37 -0.48
CA ASN A 267 1.01 -7.36 -1.22
C ASN A 267 2.28 -7.21 -0.38
N PHE A 268 2.19 -7.36 0.93
CA PHE A 268 3.30 -7.35 1.90
C PHE A 268 4.10 -6.03 2.01
N GLY A 269 3.79 -5.01 1.24
CA GLY A 269 4.54 -3.75 1.26
C GLY A 269 4.47 -3.03 2.61
N ASN A 270 3.28 -2.95 3.18
CA ASN A 270 3.03 -2.26 4.44
C ASN A 270 3.77 -2.93 5.63
N ILE A 271 3.61 -4.24 5.82
CA ILE A 271 4.30 -4.96 6.92
C ILE A 271 5.83 -5.03 6.71
N LEU A 272 6.29 -5.06 5.46
CA LEU A 272 7.72 -4.96 5.14
C LEU A 272 8.30 -3.59 5.53
N ALA A 273 7.53 -2.52 5.39
CA ALA A 273 7.94 -1.20 5.85
C ALA A 273 8.10 -1.18 7.40
N ALA A 274 7.22 -1.85 8.14
CA ALA A 274 7.38 -2.06 9.57
C ALA A 274 8.66 -2.85 9.90
N TYR A 275 8.95 -3.91 9.13
CA TYR A 275 10.20 -4.66 9.27
C TYR A 275 11.43 -3.78 9.00
N TYR A 276 11.38 -2.87 8.02
CA TYR A 276 12.46 -1.91 7.78
C TYR A 276 12.62 -0.92 8.95
N ALA A 277 11.51 -0.46 9.55
CA ALA A 277 11.57 0.39 10.74
C ALA A 277 12.25 -0.33 11.91
N MET A 278 11.95 -1.63 12.13
CA MET A 278 12.68 -2.44 13.12
C MET A 278 14.17 -2.53 12.80
N LYS A 279 14.52 -2.75 11.55
CA LYS A 279 15.94 -2.80 11.12
C LYS A 279 16.65 -1.46 11.24
N MET A 280 15.92 -0.33 11.22
CA MET A 280 16.44 1.00 11.54
C MET A 280 16.68 1.21 13.04
N GLY A 281 16.14 0.34 13.91
CA GLY A 281 16.33 0.39 15.35
C GLY A 281 15.07 0.62 16.18
N ILE A 282 13.88 0.65 15.56
CA ILE A 282 12.62 0.68 16.33
C ILE A 282 12.44 -0.67 17.05
N PRO A 283 12.23 -0.69 18.39
CA PRO A 283 12.05 -1.92 19.14
C PRO A 283 10.71 -2.58 18.82
N VAL A 284 10.72 -3.57 17.92
CA VAL A 284 9.54 -4.36 17.56
C VAL A 284 9.75 -5.79 17.99
N SER A 285 8.85 -6.30 18.82
CA SER A 285 8.85 -7.68 19.31
C SER A 285 8.25 -8.64 18.28
N LYS A 286 7.04 -8.32 17.78
CA LYS A 286 6.31 -9.16 16.81
C LYS A 286 5.66 -8.33 15.72
N PHE A 287 5.69 -8.89 14.51
CA PHE A 287 4.86 -8.49 13.39
C PHE A 287 3.70 -9.47 13.28
N ILE A 288 2.48 -8.98 13.38
CA ILE A 288 1.25 -9.77 13.27
C ILE A 288 0.70 -9.57 11.87
N CYS A 289 0.93 -10.57 11.01
CA CYS A 289 0.48 -10.60 9.63
C CYS A 289 -0.96 -11.11 9.58
N ALA A 290 -1.91 -10.21 9.37
CA ALA A 290 -3.32 -10.55 9.32
C ALA A 290 -3.76 -10.79 7.87
N SER A 291 -4.37 -11.93 7.59
CA SER A 291 -4.98 -12.30 6.31
C SER A 291 -6.51 -12.35 6.42
N ASN A 292 -7.20 -12.21 5.28
CA ASN A 292 -8.59 -12.62 5.16
C ASN A 292 -8.67 -14.12 4.74
N GLU A 293 -9.78 -14.57 4.19
CA GLU A 293 -9.96 -15.96 3.73
C GLU A 293 -8.93 -16.39 2.66
N ASN A 294 -8.36 -15.43 1.92
CA ASN A 294 -7.21 -15.67 1.04
C ASN A 294 -5.91 -15.76 1.86
N LYS A 295 -5.82 -16.75 2.74
CA LYS A 295 -4.81 -16.89 3.80
C LYS A 295 -3.47 -17.49 3.37
N VAL A 296 -3.03 -17.22 2.14
CA VAL A 296 -1.76 -17.75 1.61
C VAL A 296 -0.56 -17.40 2.51
N LEU A 297 -0.54 -16.18 3.07
CA LEU A 297 0.53 -15.74 3.97
C LEU A 297 0.46 -16.46 5.33
N THR A 298 -0.73 -16.63 5.90
CA THR A 298 -0.92 -17.37 7.15
C THR A 298 -0.37 -18.80 7.03
N ASP A 299 -0.75 -19.50 5.94
CA ASP A 299 -0.27 -20.86 5.69
C ASP A 299 1.24 -20.90 5.41
N PHE A 300 1.80 -19.89 4.75
CA PHE A 300 3.23 -19.75 4.51
C PHE A 300 4.00 -19.60 5.82
N PHE A 301 3.61 -18.67 6.69
CA PHE A 301 4.30 -18.46 7.97
C PHE A 301 4.21 -19.68 8.88
N ALA A 302 3.10 -20.42 8.85
CA ALA A 302 2.95 -21.66 9.62
C ALA A 302 3.84 -22.81 9.10
N SER A 303 3.90 -23.01 7.78
CA SER A 303 4.51 -24.22 7.18
C SER A 303 5.86 -23.99 6.51
N GLY A 304 6.20 -22.73 6.14
CA GLY A 304 7.30 -22.41 5.23
C GLY A 304 7.01 -22.74 3.77
N LYS A 305 5.79 -23.19 3.42
CA LYS A 305 5.37 -23.49 2.06
C LYS A 305 4.46 -22.36 1.56
N TYR A 306 4.84 -21.74 0.44
CA TYR A 306 4.00 -20.80 -0.29
C TYR A 306 3.33 -21.53 -1.44
N ASP A 307 1.98 -21.48 -1.54
CA ASP A 307 1.22 -22.26 -2.50
C ASP A 307 0.03 -21.43 -3.02
N ILE A 308 0.05 -21.13 -4.33
CA ILE A 308 -1.02 -20.36 -5.00
C ILE A 308 -2.08 -21.25 -5.68
N LYS A 309 -1.94 -22.57 -5.61
CA LYS A 309 -2.90 -23.55 -6.19
C LYS A 309 -4.07 -23.74 -5.23
N ARG A 310 -4.88 -22.71 -5.11
CA ARG A 310 -6.05 -22.65 -4.24
C ARG A 310 -7.14 -21.80 -4.88
N ASP A 311 -8.36 -21.94 -4.42
CA ASP A 311 -9.47 -21.10 -4.86
C ASP A 311 -9.25 -19.65 -4.41
N PHE A 312 -9.61 -18.73 -5.28
CA PHE A 312 -9.62 -17.30 -4.96
C PHE A 312 -11.00 -16.92 -4.42
N VAL A 313 -11.04 -16.31 -3.24
CA VAL A 313 -12.26 -15.91 -2.57
C VAL A 313 -12.44 -14.40 -2.68
N LEU A 314 -13.59 -13.95 -3.19
CA LEU A 314 -13.97 -12.53 -3.11
C LEU A 314 -14.51 -12.24 -1.72
N THR A 315 -13.86 -11.34 -0.99
CA THR A 315 -14.21 -11.00 0.39
C THR A 315 -14.71 -9.57 0.54
N ASN A 316 -15.15 -9.23 1.75
CA ASN A 316 -15.49 -7.86 2.12
C ASN A 316 -14.25 -6.96 2.42
N SER A 317 -13.04 -7.52 2.36
CA SER A 317 -11.76 -6.79 2.49
C SER A 317 -10.89 -6.90 1.22
N PRO A 318 -11.36 -6.37 0.07
CA PRO A 318 -10.84 -6.70 -1.26
C PRO A 318 -9.38 -6.30 -1.51
N SER A 319 -8.81 -5.34 -0.76
CA SER A 319 -7.39 -4.99 -0.90
C SER A 319 -6.44 -6.10 -0.40
N MET A 320 -6.98 -7.11 0.30
CA MET A 320 -6.26 -8.28 0.79
C MET A 320 -6.57 -9.55 -0.03
N ASP A 321 -7.47 -9.46 -1.04
CA ASP A 321 -7.78 -10.57 -1.94
C ASP A 321 -6.63 -10.78 -2.91
N ILE A 322 -5.66 -11.59 -2.49
CA ILE A 322 -4.45 -11.92 -3.27
C ILE A 322 -4.06 -13.39 -3.12
N LEU A 323 -3.47 -13.93 -4.17
CA LEU A 323 -2.76 -15.21 -4.12
C LEU A 323 -1.24 -15.03 -4.20
N ILE A 324 -0.77 -13.95 -4.84
CA ILE A 324 0.66 -13.62 -4.94
C ILE A 324 0.94 -12.34 -4.16
N SER A 325 1.71 -12.46 -3.08
CA SER A 325 2.13 -11.36 -2.23
C SER A 325 3.49 -10.84 -2.67
N SER A 326 3.49 -9.82 -3.53
CA SER A 326 4.67 -9.43 -4.32
C SER A 326 5.89 -8.99 -3.49
N ASN A 327 5.69 -8.26 -2.38
CA ASN A 327 6.83 -7.78 -1.59
C ASN A 327 7.36 -8.81 -0.58
N LEU A 328 6.76 -9.99 -0.46
CA LEU A 328 7.33 -11.09 0.32
C LEU A 328 8.71 -11.49 -0.23
N GLU A 329 8.90 -11.34 -1.55
CA GLU A 329 10.20 -11.53 -2.22
C GLU A 329 11.30 -10.68 -1.57
N ARG A 330 11.01 -9.43 -1.18
CA ARG A 330 11.98 -8.56 -0.51
C ARG A 330 12.33 -9.04 0.90
N LEU A 331 11.34 -9.54 1.67
CA LEU A 331 11.62 -10.14 2.96
C LEU A 331 12.53 -11.35 2.80
N LEU A 332 12.20 -12.25 1.89
CA LEU A 332 12.99 -13.46 1.63
C LEU A 332 14.42 -13.12 1.18
N TYR A 333 14.62 -12.06 0.39
CA TYR A 333 15.95 -11.57 0.03
C TYR A 333 16.78 -11.23 1.27
N HIS A 334 16.22 -10.54 2.26
CA HIS A 334 16.92 -10.21 3.51
C HIS A 334 17.21 -11.43 4.41
N LEU A 335 16.53 -12.54 4.16
CA LEU A 335 16.65 -13.78 4.93
C LEU A 335 17.43 -14.88 4.20
N SER A 336 17.82 -14.69 2.94
CA SER A 336 18.48 -15.68 2.11
C SER A 336 19.59 -15.06 1.25
N SER A 337 20.03 -15.75 0.23
CA SER A 337 20.86 -15.22 -0.86
C SER A 337 20.03 -14.96 -2.11
N ALA A 338 20.55 -14.11 -3.02
CA ALA A 338 19.89 -13.85 -4.30
C ALA A 338 19.71 -15.16 -5.13
N ASP A 339 20.67 -16.08 -5.07
CA ASP A 339 20.59 -17.37 -5.78
C ASP A 339 19.52 -18.31 -5.21
N GLU A 340 19.36 -18.34 -3.88
CA GLU A 340 18.31 -19.13 -3.23
C GLU A 340 16.96 -18.53 -3.55
N LEU A 341 16.81 -17.21 -3.44
CA LEU A 341 15.57 -16.51 -3.77
C LEU A 341 15.16 -16.71 -5.23
N ARG A 342 16.10 -16.59 -6.17
CA ARG A 342 15.80 -16.81 -7.60
C ARG A 342 15.19 -18.19 -7.83
N LYS A 343 15.73 -19.25 -7.22
CA LYS A 343 15.17 -20.61 -7.30
C LYS A 343 13.74 -20.70 -6.72
N LEU A 344 13.48 -19.99 -5.62
CA LEU A 344 12.12 -19.92 -5.05
C LEU A 344 11.14 -19.25 -6.02
N MET A 345 11.55 -18.14 -6.64
CA MET A 345 10.70 -17.42 -7.61
C MET A 345 10.48 -18.21 -8.90
N GLU A 346 11.52 -18.89 -9.42
CA GLU A 346 11.40 -19.81 -10.56
C GLU A 346 10.45 -20.98 -10.25
N SER A 347 10.48 -21.50 -9.01
CA SER A 347 9.53 -22.53 -8.57
C SER A 347 8.10 -22.00 -8.49
N LEU A 348 7.90 -20.77 -8.00
CA LEU A 348 6.60 -20.13 -7.97
C LEU A 348 6.04 -19.94 -9.39
N ASP A 349 6.86 -19.41 -10.30
CA ASP A 349 6.47 -19.14 -11.69
C ASP A 349 6.13 -20.43 -12.45
N SER A 350 6.89 -21.52 -12.22
CA SER A 350 6.75 -22.77 -12.99
C SER A 350 5.80 -23.79 -12.36
N LYS A 351 5.73 -23.84 -11.01
CA LYS A 351 4.98 -24.86 -10.27
C LYS A 351 3.81 -24.29 -9.46
N GLY A 352 3.72 -22.96 -9.31
CA GLY A 352 2.73 -22.30 -8.45
C GLY A 352 3.00 -22.47 -6.94
N GLU A 353 4.20 -22.95 -6.56
CA GLU A 353 4.54 -23.15 -5.15
C GLU A 353 6.06 -23.13 -4.93
N TYR A 354 6.46 -22.83 -3.69
CA TYR A 354 7.82 -23.07 -3.19
C TYR A 354 7.80 -23.42 -1.71
N LYS A 355 8.91 -23.98 -1.22
CA LYS A 355 9.15 -24.19 0.21
C LYS A 355 10.50 -23.58 0.56
N VAL A 356 10.52 -22.73 1.60
CA VAL A 356 11.76 -22.15 2.12
C VAL A 356 12.56 -23.18 2.93
N SER A 357 13.87 -22.96 3.01
CA SER A 357 14.75 -23.78 3.86
C SER A 357 14.42 -23.60 5.36
N ASP A 358 14.80 -24.56 6.18
CA ASP A 358 14.62 -24.48 7.64
C ASP A 358 15.38 -23.28 8.23
N SER A 359 16.50 -22.89 7.62
CA SER A 359 17.27 -21.70 8.02
C SER A 359 16.52 -20.41 7.76
N ILE A 360 15.79 -20.28 6.65
CA ILE A 360 14.91 -19.12 6.38
C ILE A 360 13.73 -19.15 7.35
N LYS A 361 13.11 -20.34 7.53
CA LYS A 361 11.95 -20.47 8.41
C LYS A 361 12.27 -20.04 9.85
N ALA A 362 13.41 -20.41 10.39
CA ALA A 362 13.86 -20.01 11.72
C ALA A 362 14.03 -18.48 11.85
N ARG A 363 14.33 -17.77 10.75
CA ARG A 363 14.46 -16.30 10.74
C ARG A 363 13.13 -15.56 10.63
N LEU A 364 12.02 -16.29 10.43
CA LEU A 364 10.67 -15.74 10.40
C LEU A 364 10.01 -15.68 11.78
N ASP A 365 10.70 -16.05 12.86
CA ASP A 365 10.15 -16.12 14.22
C ASP A 365 9.60 -14.80 14.76
N CYS A 366 10.05 -13.65 14.23
CA CYS A 366 9.47 -12.35 14.58
C CYS A 366 8.08 -12.10 13.95
N PHE A 367 7.60 -13.02 13.09
CA PHE A 367 6.27 -12.94 12.50
C PHE A 367 5.33 -13.95 13.17
N TYR A 368 4.15 -13.47 13.53
CA TYR A 368 2.96 -14.27 13.78
C TYR A 368 2.00 -14.05 12.61
N ALA A 369 1.22 -15.04 12.22
CA ALA A 369 0.24 -14.89 11.17
C ALA A 369 -1.07 -15.59 11.54
N GLY A 370 -2.17 -14.91 11.30
CA GLY A 370 -3.52 -15.39 11.51
C GLY A 370 -4.47 -14.91 10.41
N PHE A 371 -5.72 -15.31 10.48
CA PHE A 371 -6.74 -14.87 9.53
C PHE A 371 -8.09 -14.65 10.21
N ALA A 372 -8.93 -13.82 9.59
CA ALA A 372 -10.33 -13.66 9.90
C ALA A 372 -11.16 -13.84 8.62
N ASP A 373 -12.22 -14.63 8.72
CA ASP A 373 -13.23 -14.76 7.67
C ASP A 373 -14.18 -13.54 7.66
N MET A 374 -15.11 -13.53 6.72
CA MET A 374 -16.06 -12.42 6.58
C MET A 374 -16.97 -12.27 7.80
N ASP A 375 -17.38 -13.37 8.41
CA ASP A 375 -18.28 -13.36 9.58
C ASP A 375 -17.56 -12.78 10.79
N LEU A 376 -16.37 -13.26 11.12
CA LEU A 376 -15.54 -12.72 12.20
C LEU A 376 -15.16 -11.25 11.95
N THR A 377 -14.93 -10.88 10.70
CA THR A 377 -14.66 -9.48 10.32
C THR A 377 -15.85 -8.58 10.66
N CYS A 378 -17.06 -8.99 10.28
CA CYS A 378 -18.29 -8.24 10.58
C CYS A 378 -18.58 -8.19 12.08
N GLU A 379 -18.44 -9.30 12.79
CA GLU A 379 -18.58 -9.36 14.25
C GLU A 379 -17.60 -8.40 14.93
N THR A 380 -16.35 -8.39 14.49
CA THR A 380 -15.29 -7.52 15.03
C THR A 380 -15.63 -6.04 14.88
N ILE A 381 -16.14 -5.60 13.72
CA ILE A 381 -16.58 -4.21 13.52
C ILE A 381 -17.71 -3.87 14.50
N GLY A 382 -18.72 -4.74 14.59
CA GLY A 382 -19.89 -4.54 15.45
C GLY A 382 -19.52 -4.46 16.94
N GLU A 383 -18.67 -5.38 17.41
CA GLU A 383 -18.23 -5.40 18.80
C GLU A 383 -17.37 -4.19 19.18
N LEU A 384 -16.41 -3.82 18.33
CA LEU A 384 -15.54 -2.66 18.58
C LEU A 384 -16.37 -1.37 18.62
N TYR A 385 -17.28 -1.20 17.66
CA TYR A 385 -18.18 -0.04 17.68
C TYR A 385 -19.07 -0.01 18.92
N LYS A 386 -19.66 -1.15 19.29
CA LYS A 386 -20.55 -1.25 20.45
C LYS A 386 -19.83 -0.97 21.79
N LYS A 387 -18.60 -1.45 21.94
CA LYS A 387 -17.81 -1.31 23.18
C LYS A 387 -17.12 0.05 23.31
N GLU A 388 -16.59 0.57 22.22
CA GLU A 388 -15.67 1.71 22.22
C GLU A 388 -16.20 2.92 21.42
N SER A 389 -17.33 2.79 20.73
CA SER A 389 -17.82 3.78 19.75
C SER A 389 -16.78 4.09 18.67
N TYR A 390 -15.85 3.15 18.40
CA TYR A 390 -14.82 3.30 17.41
C TYR A 390 -15.14 2.47 16.16
N LEU A 391 -15.31 3.16 15.03
CA LEU A 391 -15.72 2.55 13.77
C LEU A 391 -14.49 2.29 12.91
N VAL A 392 -14.33 1.05 12.46
CA VAL A 392 -13.22 0.62 11.59
C VAL A 392 -13.74 0.08 10.26
N ASP A 393 -12.88 0.09 9.24
CA ASP A 393 -13.14 -0.58 7.97
C ASP A 393 -12.90 -2.10 8.08
N THR A 394 -13.29 -2.83 7.06
CA THR A 394 -13.19 -4.30 7.02
C THR A 394 -11.75 -4.81 7.11
N HIS A 395 -10.78 -4.13 6.49
CA HIS A 395 -9.37 -4.53 6.56
C HIS A 395 -8.78 -4.32 7.96
N THR A 396 -9.08 -3.19 8.56
CA THR A 396 -8.67 -2.89 9.94
C THR A 396 -9.31 -3.87 10.93
N ALA A 397 -10.56 -4.27 10.68
CA ALA A 397 -11.24 -5.29 11.49
C ALA A 397 -10.55 -6.65 11.41
N VAL A 398 -10.15 -7.11 10.22
CA VAL A 398 -9.31 -8.32 10.07
C VAL A 398 -8.05 -8.21 10.91
N ALA A 399 -7.35 -7.07 10.86
CA ALA A 399 -6.12 -6.87 11.63
C ALA A 399 -6.39 -6.91 13.15
N TYR A 400 -7.44 -6.25 13.62
CA TYR A 400 -7.80 -6.24 15.04
C TYR A 400 -8.21 -7.65 15.53
N ALA A 401 -9.02 -8.39 14.75
CA ALA A 401 -9.40 -9.76 15.10
C ALA A 401 -8.17 -10.67 15.25
N VAL A 402 -7.22 -10.61 14.33
CA VAL A 402 -5.98 -11.40 14.39
C VAL A 402 -5.06 -10.94 15.54
N CYS A 403 -5.04 -9.64 15.85
CA CYS A 403 -4.36 -9.12 17.04
C CYS A 403 -4.90 -9.74 18.33
N GLU A 404 -6.23 -9.80 18.47
CA GLU A 404 -6.89 -10.40 19.63
C GLU A 404 -6.66 -11.93 19.69
N GLN A 405 -6.64 -12.64 18.54
CA GLN A 405 -6.23 -14.05 18.48
C GLN A 405 -4.82 -14.22 19.04
N TYR A 406 -3.85 -13.42 18.58
CA TYR A 406 -2.47 -13.45 19.03
C TYR A 406 -2.37 -13.23 20.56
N LYS A 407 -3.01 -12.19 21.09
CA LYS A 407 -3.03 -11.90 22.54
C LYS A 407 -3.59 -13.07 23.34
N LYS A 408 -4.69 -13.65 22.88
CA LYS A 408 -5.34 -14.78 23.53
C LYS A 408 -4.46 -16.04 23.54
N GLU A 409 -3.74 -16.30 22.44
CA GLU A 409 -2.88 -17.47 22.29
C GLU A 409 -1.59 -17.35 23.09
N THR A 410 -1.01 -16.15 23.17
CA THR A 410 0.34 -15.95 23.72
C THR A 410 0.37 -15.29 25.09
N GLY A 411 -0.68 -14.60 25.49
CA GLY A 411 -0.70 -13.76 26.70
C GLY A 411 0.20 -12.52 26.59
N ASP A 412 0.64 -12.13 25.38
CA ASP A 412 1.49 -10.95 25.18
C ASP A 412 0.67 -9.65 25.35
N GLU A 413 1.04 -8.85 26.34
CA GLU A 413 0.38 -7.58 26.70
C GLU A 413 1.14 -6.34 26.19
N LYS A 414 2.19 -6.51 25.38
CA LYS A 414 2.91 -5.36 24.82
C LYS A 414 1.98 -4.45 24.03
N ALA A 415 2.27 -3.16 24.04
CA ALA A 415 1.55 -2.19 23.24
C ALA A 415 1.52 -2.64 21.75
N ASN A 416 0.33 -2.67 21.17
CA ASN A 416 0.15 -3.08 19.78
C ASN A 416 -0.26 -1.88 18.92
N VAL A 417 0.45 -1.68 17.81
CA VAL A 417 0.09 -0.70 16.78
C VAL A 417 -0.59 -1.44 15.63
N ILE A 418 -1.85 -1.13 15.39
CA ILE A 418 -2.63 -1.70 14.28
C ILE A 418 -2.66 -0.70 13.13
N ALA A 419 -2.17 -1.09 11.97
CA ALA A 419 -2.29 -0.27 10.77
C ALA A 419 -3.75 -0.20 10.31
N SER A 420 -4.40 0.95 10.52
CA SER A 420 -5.75 1.23 10.07
C SER A 420 -5.69 1.81 8.66
N THR A 421 -6.03 0.98 7.67
CA THR A 421 -5.60 1.18 6.28
C THR A 421 -6.63 1.86 5.40
N ALA A 422 -7.89 1.96 5.82
CA ALA A 422 -8.94 2.63 5.06
C ALA A 422 -9.99 3.24 5.98
N SER A 423 -10.68 4.25 5.48
CA SER A 423 -11.86 4.78 6.15
C SER A 423 -13.02 3.77 6.10
N PRO A 424 -13.82 3.62 7.17
CA PRO A 424 -15.00 2.76 7.17
C PRO A 424 -16.01 3.12 6.06
N TYR A 425 -16.02 4.34 5.60
CA TYR A 425 -16.87 4.82 4.51
C TYR A 425 -16.46 4.33 3.11
N LYS A 426 -15.32 3.65 2.98
CA LYS A 426 -14.92 2.99 1.70
C LYS A 426 -15.71 1.71 1.43
N PHE A 427 -16.21 1.07 2.48
CA PHE A 427 -16.93 -0.21 2.45
C PHE A 427 -18.26 -0.08 3.20
N PRO A 428 -19.11 0.90 2.84
CA PRO A 428 -20.21 1.35 3.68
C PRO A 428 -21.27 0.28 3.91
N ARG A 429 -21.51 -0.62 2.95
CA ARG A 429 -22.48 -1.72 3.10
C ARG A 429 -22.08 -2.71 4.17
N SER A 430 -20.82 -3.20 4.11
CA SER A 430 -20.30 -4.16 5.09
C SER A 430 -20.25 -3.55 6.48
N VAL A 431 -19.79 -2.31 6.59
CA VAL A 431 -19.71 -1.60 7.87
C VAL A 431 -21.12 -1.33 8.45
N ALA A 432 -22.08 -0.89 7.64
CA ALA A 432 -23.44 -0.66 8.06
C ALA A 432 -24.09 -1.95 8.57
N SER A 433 -23.98 -3.04 7.81
CA SER A 433 -24.49 -4.35 8.23
C SER A 433 -23.90 -4.80 9.56
N SER A 434 -22.60 -4.61 9.75
CA SER A 434 -21.87 -5.05 10.96
C SER A 434 -22.32 -4.34 12.23
N ILE A 435 -22.80 -3.09 12.13
CA ILE A 435 -23.31 -2.32 13.29
C ILE A 435 -24.83 -2.39 13.43
N GLY A 436 -25.50 -3.30 12.74
CA GLY A 436 -26.95 -3.56 12.86
C GLY A 436 -27.84 -2.68 11.99
N LEU A 437 -27.29 -1.95 11.01
CA LEU A 437 -28.08 -1.27 9.99
C LEU A 437 -28.37 -2.27 8.84
N ASN A 438 -29.57 -2.19 8.25
CA ASN A 438 -29.90 -3.01 7.09
C ASN A 438 -29.57 -2.24 5.79
N PRO A 439 -28.55 -2.66 5.00
CA PRO A 439 -28.18 -2.02 3.76
C PRO A 439 -28.98 -2.52 2.54
N GLU A 440 -29.93 -3.46 2.72
CA GLU A 440 -30.70 -4.03 1.63
C GLU A 440 -31.52 -2.95 0.90
N GLY A 441 -31.47 -2.95 -0.43
CA GLY A 441 -32.15 -1.95 -1.27
C GLY A 441 -31.54 -0.57 -1.29
N MET A 442 -30.47 -0.28 -0.51
CA MET A 442 -29.77 1.00 -0.50
C MET A 442 -28.63 1.03 -1.53
N SER A 443 -28.31 2.19 -2.06
CA SER A 443 -27.03 2.46 -2.74
C SER A 443 -25.89 2.56 -1.72
N ASP A 444 -24.63 2.51 -2.17
CA ASP A 444 -23.48 2.73 -1.30
C ASP A 444 -23.51 4.12 -0.64
N PHE A 445 -23.98 5.15 -1.35
CA PHE A 445 -24.07 6.51 -0.81
C PHE A 445 -25.21 6.68 0.20
N GLU A 446 -26.32 5.98 0.02
CA GLU A 446 -27.36 5.89 1.06
C GLU A 446 -26.83 5.21 2.32
N CYS A 447 -25.99 4.17 2.18
CA CYS A 447 -25.30 3.56 3.30
C CYS A 447 -24.31 4.53 3.98
N VAL A 448 -23.55 5.33 3.21
CA VAL A 448 -22.68 6.40 3.75
C VAL A 448 -23.48 7.38 4.62
N ASN A 449 -24.62 7.87 4.10
CA ASN A 449 -25.47 8.81 4.81
C ASN A 449 -26.07 8.19 6.08
N LYS A 450 -26.54 6.95 5.99
CA LYS A 450 -27.06 6.20 7.15
C LYS A 450 -25.98 5.98 8.24
N LEU A 451 -24.77 5.62 7.84
CA LEU A 451 -23.64 5.49 8.77
C LEU A 451 -23.33 6.80 9.47
N LYS A 452 -23.28 7.92 8.71
CA LYS A 452 -23.06 9.27 9.26
C LYS A 452 -24.14 9.63 10.29
N GLU A 453 -25.40 9.44 9.94
CA GLU A 453 -26.55 9.74 10.82
C GLU A 453 -26.51 8.89 12.10
N PHE A 454 -26.23 7.61 11.98
CA PHE A 454 -26.27 6.66 13.11
C PHE A 454 -25.06 6.79 14.04
N THR A 455 -23.85 6.98 13.47
CA THR A 455 -22.61 6.95 14.25
C THR A 455 -22.11 8.34 14.66
N GLY A 456 -22.52 9.39 13.94
CA GLY A 456 -21.95 10.74 14.07
C GLY A 456 -20.50 10.86 13.58
N VAL A 457 -19.90 9.79 13.04
CA VAL A 457 -18.53 9.81 12.51
C VAL A 457 -18.51 10.66 11.24
N ARG A 458 -17.51 11.53 11.14
CA ARG A 458 -17.38 12.42 9.98
C ARG A 458 -17.05 11.64 8.72
N VAL A 459 -17.77 11.93 7.63
CA VAL A 459 -17.44 11.41 6.29
C VAL A 459 -16.18 12.12 5.78
N PRO A 460 -15.16 11.40 5.30
CA PRO A 460 -13.98 12.02 4.69
C PRO A 460 -14.34 12.88 3.47
N LYS A 461 -13.62 13.99 3.27
CA LYS A 461 -13.79 14.87 2.08
C LYS A 461 -13.67 14.10 0.75
N ALA A 462 -12.90 13.01 0.76
CA ALA A 462 -12.74 12.11 -0.38
C ALA A 462 -14.06 11.44 -0.83
N ILE A 463 -15.06 11.36 0.06
CA ILE A 463 -16.31 10.65 -0.16
C ILE A 463 -17.51 11.59 -0.03
N ASP A 464 -17.40 12.63 0.80
CA ASP A 464 -18.47 13.60 1.01
C ASP A 464 -18.81 14.34 -0.30
N GLY A 465 -20.07 14.31 -0.70
CA GLY A 465 -20.55 14.88 -1.96
C GLY A 465 -20.08 14.18 -3.24
N LEU A 466 -19.41 13.04 -3.15
CA LEU A 466 -18.86 12.31 -4.30
C LEU A 466 -19.94 11.84 -5.29
N GLU A 467 -21.12 11.47 -4.81
CA GLU A 467 -22.25 11.02 -5.62
C GLU A 467 -22.67 12.07 -6.66
N SER A 468 -22.61 13.35 -6.31
CA SER A 468 -23.04 14.47 -7.17
C SER A 468 -21.93 15.02 -8.07
N ARG A 469 -20.67 14.56 -7.94
CA ARG A 469 -19.57 15.04 -8.78
C ARG A 469 -19.77 14.61 -10.24
N GLU A 470 -19.38 15.48 -11.16
CA GLU A 470 -19.42 15.21 -12.59
C GLU A 470 -18.52 14.02 -12.97
N VAL A 471 -19.05 13.10 -13.78
CA VAL A 471 -18.26 12.02 -14.37
C VAL A 471 -17.44 12.59 -15.52
N LYS A 472 -16.11 12.44 -15.45
CA LYS A 472 -15.15 12.93 -16.43
C LYS A 472 -14.56 11.83 -17.30
N HIS A 473 -14.64 10.59 -16.83
CA HIS A 473 -14.06 9.41 -17.47
C HIS A 473 -15.11 8.31 -17.56
N ASP A 474 -15.67 8.07 -18.76
CA ASP A 474 -16.73 7.10 -19.01
C ASP A 474 -16.42 6.09 -20.12
N LYS A 475 -15.22 6.18 -20.72
CA LYS A 475 -14.82 5.29 -21.81
C LYS A 475 -14.60 3.87 -21.31
N VAL A 476 -15.11 2.91 -22.08
CA VAL A 476 -14.99 1.46 -21.84
C VAL A 476 -14.30 0.83 -23.03
N PHE A 477 -13.29 -0.01 -22.78
CA PHE A 477 -12.57 -0.76 -23.81
C PHE A 477 -12.72 -2.27 -23.60
N ALA A 478 -12.73 -3.03 -24.69
CA ALA A 478 -12.55 -4.46 -24.61
C ALA A 478 -11.12 -4.79 -24.10
N LYS A 479 -10.94 -5.91 -23.40
CA LYS A 479 -9.66 -6.29 -22.78
C LYS A 479 -8.49 -6.44 -23.76
N ASP A 480 -8.77 -6.72 -25.03
CA ASP A 480 -7.78 -6.80 -26.12
C ASP A 480 -7.48 -5.45 -26.78
N LYS A 481 -8.19 -4.38 -26.36
CA LYS A 481 -8.09 -3.01 -26.88
C LYS A 481 -7.41 -2.03 -25.90
N MET A 482 -6.65 -2.52 -24.96
CA MET A 482 -5.96 -1.65 -23.99
C MET A 482 -4.85 -0.81 -24.64
N LEU A 483 -4.28 -1.25 -25.77
CA LEU A 483 -3.34 -0.43 -26.55
C LEU A 483 -4.05 0.80 -27.14
N ASP A 484 -5.22 0.60 -27.75
CA ASP A 484 -6.04 1.69 -28.31
C ASP A 484 -6.36 2.76 -27.24
N ALA A 485 -6.55 2.31 -25.97
CA ALA A 485 -6.76 3.23 -24.85
C ALA A 485 -5.51 4.03 -24.47
N VAL A 486 -4.31 3.43 -24.58
CA VAL A 486 -3.04 4.17 -24.38
C VAL A 486 -2.83 5.19 -25.49
N GLU A 487 -3.10 4.82 -26.72
CA GLU A 487 -3.02 5.74 -27.88
C GLU A 487 -4.01 6.90 -27.75
N ASP A 488 -5.25 6.61 -27.30
CA ASP A 488 -6.28 7.66 -27.01
C ASP A 488 -5.79 8.61 -25.92
N ALA A 489 -5.22 8.09 -24.83
CA ALA A 489 -4.72 8.90 -23.72
C ALA A 489 -3.56 9.82 -24.11
N LEU A 490 -2.66 9.33 -24.96
CA LEU A 490 -1.43 10.04 -25.33
C LEU A 490 -1.55 10.81 -26.65
N CYS A 491 -2.72 10.77 -27.29
CA CYS A 491 -2.99 11.38 -28.61
C CYS A 491 -2.00 10.91 -29.67
N LEU A 492 -1.78 9.61 -29.76
CA LEU A 492 -0.78 8.96 -30.64
C LEU A 492 -1.39 8.52 -31.98
#